data_67b4e3f4912d5250473f27994862f409
#
_entry.id   67b4e3f4912d5250473f27994862f409
#
_cell.length_a   1.000
_cell.length_b   1.000
_cell.length_c   1.000
_cell.angle_alpha   90.00
_cell.angle_beta   90.00
_cell.angle_gamma   90.00
#
_symmetry.space_group_name_H-M   'P 1'
#
loop_
_entity.id
_entity.type
_entity.pdbx_description
1 polymer ?
#
loop_
_entity_poly.entity_id
_entity_poly.type
_entity_poly.pdbx_seq_one_letter_code
_entity_poly.pdbx_strand_id
1 'polypeptide(L)'
;MKQFILFLFVLLPFCVNSQVNETFDGPTLGVDWIGKDRGQFAINADGRLQLNIEPTESGTASIGKEIAYSSDMQWEFDVHMQKSPSDKNKLYVYLYQENDERFCYVHIGNVGYKELGLKHHGNTDLISPQTEFEAFPLLLHVKVTLEDHERWNLYYKTDEMTGYRSEGSALFATDESVGKGNLIFTFYYTKTLSDLFSIDNVRILNRVTETPLEPEIPDKPEILPNLIEVEPFSASNLLFSFDSPVDISDAVFNISTIGDAYTKSYVDTDTKRVVSTFFEKKMQTDCSYTISYTGLKSLSGKAMQDECL
;
A
#
# COMPACT_ATOMS: atom_id res chain seq x y z
N MET A 1 6.06 12.98 53.69
CA MET A 1 7.08 12.79 52.68
C MET A 1 6.39 12.15 51.46
N LYS A 2 6.18 12.91 50.35
CA LYS A 2 5.61 12.40 49.08
C LYS A 2 6.79 11.91 48.23
N GLN A 3 6.86 10.61 48.00
CA GLN A 3 7.83 10.05 47.07
C GLN A 3 7.37 10.37 45.63
N PHE A 4 8.19 11.16 44.91
CA PHE A 4 8.08 11.34 43.48
C PHE A 4 8.76 10.15 42.78
N ILE A 5 7.99 9.30 42.13
CA ILE A 5 8.53 8.26 41.23
C ILE A 5 8.78 8.92 39.89
N LEU A 6 10.05 9.12 39.55
CA LEU A 6 10.50 9.62 38.26
C LEU A 6 10.49 8.43 37.28
N PHE A 7 9.48 8.39 36.39
CA PHE A 7 9.48 7.44 35.25
C PHE A 7 10.48 7.95 34.21
N LEU A 8 11.59 7.25 34.10
CA LEU A 8 12.58 7.46 33.03
C LEU A 8 12.05 6.75 31.77
N PHE A 9 11.44 7.49 30.84
CA PHE A 9 11.14 6.99 29.51
C PHE A 9 12.43 6.78 28.74
N VAL A 10 12.84 5.54 28.56
CA VAL A 10 13.88 5.15 27.62
C VAL A 10 13.24 5.10 26.24
N LEU A 11 13.41 6.16 25.47
CA LEU A 11 13.15 6.15 24.02
C LEU A 11 14.17 5.21 23.37
N LEU A 12 13.79 3.96 23.15
CA LEU A 12 14.54 3.07 22.28
C LEU A 12 14.39 3.58 20.84
N PRO A 13 15.48 3.91 20.15
CA PRO A 13 15.37 4.25 18.73
C PRO A 13 14.93 3.00 17.97
N PHE A 14 13.78 3.08 17.30
CA PHE A 14 13.34 2.06 16.36
C PHE A 14 14.37 2.00 15.22
N CYS A 15 15.19 0.99 15.20
CA CYS A 15 16.05 0.69 14.06
C CYS A 15 15.20 0.04 12.97
N VAL A 16 14.57 0.84 12.13
CA VAL A 16 14.09 0.36 10.83
C VAL A 16 15.36 0.10 10.01
N ASN A 17 15.71 -1.16 9.82
CA ASN A 17 16.85 -1.53 8.99
C ASN A 17 16.51 -1.26 7.54
N SER A 18 16.98 -0.12 7.02
CA SER A 18 16.99 0.13 5.58
C SER A 18 18.03 -0.79 4.95
N GLN A 19 17.63 -1.64 4.02
CA GLN A 19 18.60 -2.44 3.25
C GLN A 19 19.24 -1.66 2.10
N VAL A 20 18.57 -0.60 1.61
CA VAL A 20 19.12 0.38 0.68
C VAL A 20 18.76 1.76 1.19
N ASN A 21 19.74 2.65 1.22
CA ASN A 21 19.56 4.08 1.46
C ASN A 21 20.62 4.80 0.64
N GLU A 22 20.25 5.23 -0.56
CA GLU A 22 21.14 5.81 -1.55
C GLU A 22 20.65 7.20 -1.93
N THR A 23 21.48 8.21 -1.67
CA THR A 23 21.19 9.61 -1.96
C THR A 23 22.06 10.16 -3.10
N PHE A 24 22.91 9.33 -3.68
CA PHE A 24 23.83 9.68 -4.77
C PHE A 24 24.67 10.94 -4.56
N ASP A 25 24.85 11.38 -3.31
CA ASP A 25 25.64 12.58 -2.95
C ASP A 25 27.15 12.42 -3.20
N GLY A 26 27.59 11.20 -3.47
CA GLY A 26 29.00 10.90 -3.75
C GLY A 26 29.42 11.31 -5.16
N PRO A 27 30.72 11.51 -5.39
CA PRO A 27 31.23 11.89 -6.73
C PRO A 27 31.17 10.76 -7.76
N THR A 28 30.97 9.53 -7.31
CA THR A 28 30.95 8.33 -8.16
C THR A 28 29.90 7.34 -7.69
N LEU A 29 29.38 6.59 -8.65
CA LEU A 29 28.42 5.53 -8.39
C LEU A 29 29.04 4.41 -7.56
N GLY A 30 28.37 3.99 -6.50
CA GLY A 30 28.78 2.90 -5.61
C GLY A 30 29.07 1.59 -6.37
N VAL A 31 30.01 0.79 -5.87
CA VAL A 31 30.47 -0.46 -6.52
C VAL A 31 29.40 -1.56 -6.54
N ASP A 32 28.44 -1.47 -5.66
CA ASP A 32 27.30 -2.39 -5.50
C ASP A 32 26.16 -2.12 -6.50
N TRP A 33 26.22 -1.01 -7.23
CA TRP A 33 25.40 -0.80 -8.41
C TRP A 33 25.99 -1.57 -9.59
N ILE A 34 25.25 -2.55 -10.11
CA ILE A 34 25.71 -3.53 -11.10
C ILE A 34 24.85 -3.50 -12.36
N GLY A 35 25.34 -4.11 -13.42
CA GLY A 35 24.64 -4.25 -14.70
C GLY A 35 25.61 -4.10 -15.88
N LYS A 36 25.21 -4.65 -17.02
CA LYS A 36 26.00 -4.59 -18.26
C LYS A 36 26.22 -3.15 -18.76
N ASP A 37 25.27 -2.28 -18.46
CA ASP A 37 25.26 -0.89 -18.91
C ASP A 37 25.78 0.09 -17.84
N ARG A 38 26.32 -0.41 -16.71
CA ARG A 38 26.77 0.42 -15.58
C ARG A 38 27.66 1.59 -15.99
N GLY A 39 28.55 1.38 -16.97
CA GLY A 39 29.43 2.41 -17.49
C GLY A 39 28.75 3.55 -18.25
N GLN A 40 27.48 3.39 -18.57
CA GLN A 40 26.63 4.41 -19.20
C GLN A 40 25.93 5.35 -18.18
N PHE A 41 26.10 5.09 -16.89
CA PHE A 41 25.47 5.88 -15.83
C PHE A 41 26.51 6.68 -15.05
N ALA A 42 26.12 7.87 -14.61
CA ALA A 42 26.94 8.73 -13.75
C ALA A 42 26.05 9.46 -12.74
N ILE A 43 26.69 10.00 -11.71
CA ILE A 43 26.06 10.99 -10.84
C ILE A 43 26.18 12.34 -11.53
N ASN A 44 25.06 13.00 -11.76
CA ASN A 44 25.04 14.32 -12.40
C ASN A 44 25.43 15.45 -11.42
N ALA A 45 25.43 16.69 -11.90
CA ALA A 45 25.82 17.85 -11.08
C ALA A 45 24.87 18.12 -9.89
N ASP A 46 23.65 17.61 -9.96
CA ASP A 46 22.63 17.76 -8.89
C ASP A 46 22.70 16.60 -7.87
N GLY A 47 23.70 15.70 -7.96
CA GLY A 47 23.82 14.54 -7.07
C GLY A 47 22.82 13.42 -7.37
N ARG A 48 22.42 13.21 -8.64
CA ARG A 48 21.41 12.23 -9.01
C ARG A 48 21.97 11.20 -9.98
N LEU A 49 21.54 9.97 -9.92
CA LEU A 49 21.85 8.93 -10.89
C LEU A 49 21.19 9.27 -12.23
N GLN A 50 21.96 9.37 -13.28
CA GLN A 50 21.49 9.72 -14.62
C GLN A 50 22.22 8.92 -15.70
N LEU A 51 21.55 8.70 -16.83
CA LEU A 51 22.19 8.17 -18.02
C LEU A 51 23.14 9.23 -18.62
N ASN A 52 24.41 8.87 -18.76
CA ASN A 52 25.50 9.75 -19.25
C ASN A 52 26.08 9.20 -20.52
N ILE A 53 25.35 9.34 -21.61
CA ILE A 53 25.77 8.89 -22.95
C ILE A 53 25.40 9.93 -24.00
N GLU A 54 26.14 9.87 -25.12
CA GLU A 54 25.78 10.56 -26.37
C GLU A 54 25.29 9.50 -27.37
N PRO A 55 23.98 9.17 -27.39
CA PRO A 55 23.49 8.07 -28.17
C PRO A 55 23.47 8.40 -29.66
N THR A 56 23.87 7.46 -30.50
CA THR A 56 23.75 7.55 -31.96
C THR A 56 22.40 7.07 -32.47
N GLU A 57 21.71 6.28 -31.64
CA GLU A 57 20.38 5.70 -31.89
C GLU A 57 19.56 5.62 -30.61
N SER A 58 18.28 5.27 -30.74
CA SER A 58 17.44 4.99 -29.60
C SER A 58 17.79 3.65 -28.98
N GLY A 59 17.62 3.50 -27.66
CA GLY A 59 17.97 2.26 -26.96
C GLY A 59 17.43 2.19 -25.55
N THR A 60 17.98 1.22 -24.83
CA THR A 60 17.72 1.01 -23.41
C THR A 60 19.03 0.80 -22.67
N ALA A 61 19.10 1.30 -21.44
CA ALA A 61 20.20 1.03 -20.52
C ALA A 61 19.65 0.69 -19.13
N SER A 62 20.27 -0.27 -18.48
CA SER A 62 19.81 -0.75 -17.17
C SER A 62 20.95 -0.79 -16.16
N ILE A 63 20.61 -0.43 -14.93
CA ILE A 63 21.48 -0.53 -13.76
C ILE A 63 20.67 -1.01 -12.58
N GLY A 64 21.27 -1.83 -11.70
CA GLY A 64 20.56 -2.40 -10.58
C GLY A 64 21.42 -2.67 -9.37
N LYS A 65 20.78 -3.12 -8.31
CA LYS A 65 21.38 -3.47 -7.04
C LYS A 65 20.68 -4.69 -6.45
N GLU A 66 21.45 -5.64 -5.90
CA GLU A 66 20.87 -6.79 -5.20
C GLU A 66 20.16 -6.32 -3.92
N ILE A 67 18.97 -6.88 -3.68
CA ILE A 67 18.16 -6.62 -2.50
C ILE A 67 17.68 -7.95 -1.88
N ALA A 68 17.48 -7.97 -0.58
CA ALA A 68 16.76 -9.05 0.07
C ALA A 68 15.25 -8.83 -0.07
N TYR A 69 14.51 -9.91 -0.27
CA TYR A 69 13.06 -9.86 -0.43
C TYR A 69 12.36 -10.44 0.80
N SER A 70 11.28 -9.81 1.24
CA SER A 70 10.47 -10.23 2.39
C SER A 70 8.98 -10.03 2.12
N SER A 71 8.13 -10.56 3.00
CA SER A 71 6.66 -10.45 2.94
C SER A 71 6.17 -9.01 2.89
N ASP A 72 6.89 -8.16 3.62
CA ASP A 72 6.50 -6.79 3.85
C ASP A 72 7.66 -5.88 3.47
N MET A 73 7.46 -5.11 2.43
CA MET A 73 8.49 -4.23 1.89
C MET A 73 7.95 -2.86 1.56
N GLN A 74 8.85 -1.91 1.54
CA GLN A 74 8.57 -0.57 1.05
C GLN A 74 9.75 -0.10 0.20
N TRP A 75 9.43 0.38 -0.99
CA TRP A 75 10.36 1.05 -1.92
C TRP A 75 9.97 2.50 -2.00
N GLU A 76 10.94 3.38 -1.86
CA GLU A 76 10.81 4.81 -2.09
C GLU A 76 11.94 5.25 -3.02
N PHE A 77 11.62 6.13 -3.96
CA PHE A 77 12.61 6.74 -4.84
C PHE A 77 12.05 8.00 -5.46
N ASP A 78 12.94 8.92 -5.76
CA ASP A 78 12.62 10.16 -6.43
C ASP A 78 12.99 10.07 -7.91
N VAL A 79 12.10 10.54 -8.77
CA VAL A 79 12.30 10.61 -10.22
C VAL A 79 12.18 12.06 -10.67
N HIS A 80 13.27 12.64 -11.11
CA HIS A 80 13.24 13.94 -11.73
C HIS A 80 13.11 13.80 -13.23
N MET A 81 12.11 14.46 -13.80
CA MET A 81 11.80 14.46 -15.23
C MET A 81 11.96 15.88 -15.79
N GLN A 82 12.91 16.07 -16.72
CA GLN A 82 13.15 17.36 -17.34
C GLN A 82 12.01 17.80 -18.27
N LYS A 83 11.37 16.82 -18.90
CA LYS A 83 10.28 16.99 -19.88
C LYS A 83 9.28 15.86 -19.74
N SER A 84 8.16 15.98 -20.44
CA SER A 84 7.16 14.93 -20.52
C SER A 84 7.76 13.61 -21.04
N PRO A 85 7.58 12.49 -20.33
CA PRO A 85 7.91 11.17 -20.83
C PRO A 85 7.03 10.78 -22.02
N SER A 86 7.37 9.67 -22.69
CA SER A 86 6.64 9.16 -23.85
C SER A 86 6.81 7.63 -23.96
N ASP A 87 6.22 7.02 -24.98
CA ASP A 87 6.42 5.61 -25.30
C ASP A 87 7.88 5.23 -25.62
N LYS A 88 8.68 6.19 -26.12
CA LYS A 88 10.10 6.00 -26.48
C LYS A 88 11.07 6.48 -25.42
N ASN A 89 10.64 7.37 -24.55
CA ASN A 89 11.42 7.90 -23.42
C ASN A 89 10.63 7.64 -22.15
N LYS A 90 10.90 6.51 -21.51
CA LYS A 90 10.20 6.04 -20.32
C LYS A 90 11.17 5.40 -19.36
N LEU A 91 10.74 5.27 -18.12
CA LEU A 91 11.49 4.64 -17.06
C LEU A 91 10.70 3.44 -16.52
N TYR A 92 11.35 2.30 -16.40
CA TYR A 92 10.84 1.16 -15.65
C TYR A 92 11.71 0.94 -14.42
N VAL A 93 11.07 0.82 -13.28
CA VAL A 93 11.74 0.52 -12.00
C VAL A 93 11.26 -0.85 -11.56
N TYR A 94 12.07 -1.88 -11.80
CA TYR A 94 11.79 -3.23 -11.32
C TYR A 94 12.06 -3.25 -9.81
N LEU A 95 11.02 -3.41 -9.05
CA LEU A 95 11.06 -3.42 -7.58
C LEU A 95 11.67 -4.71 -7.07
N TYR A 96 11.43 -5.76 -7.83
CA TYR A 96 11.93 -7.09 -7.57
C TYR A 96 12.00 -7.85 -8.89
N GLN A 97 13.20 -8.29 -9.26
CA GLN A 97 13.41 -9.17 -10.41
C GLN A 97 14.37 -10.28 -10.03
N GLU A 98 13.87 -11.51 -10.03
CA GLU A 98 14.68 -12.71 -9.85
C GLU A 98 15.19 -13.23 -11.19
N ASN A 99 14.31 -13.27 -12.18
CA ASN A 99 14.56 -13.70 -13.55
C ASN A 99 13.59 -12.98 -14.51
N ASP A 100 13.67 -13.27 -15.79
CA ASP A 100 12.83 -12.62 -16.80
C ASP A 100 11.33 -12.94 -16.68
N GLU A 101 10.95 -13.90 -15.82
CA GLU A 101 9.57 -14.34 -15.66
C GLU A 101 8.91 -13.85 -14.37
N ARG A 102 9.72 -13.42 -13.37
CA ARG A 102 9.21 -13.00 -12.04
C ARG A 102 9.62 -11.58 -11.73
N PHE A 103 8.74 -10.63 -11.98
CA PHE A 103 9.00 -9.24 -11.69
C PHE A 103 7.72 -8.44 -11.45
N CYS A 104 7.86 -7.42 -10.58
CA CYS A 104 6.94 -6.30 -10.48
C CYS A 104 7.70 -5.03 -10.75
N TYR A 105 7.14 -4.10 -11.51
CA TYR A 105 7.81 -2.86 -11.84
C TYR A 105 6.86 -1.67 -11.92
N VAL A 106 7.34 -0.54 -11.43
CA VAL A 106 6.74 0.77 -11.68
C VAL A 106 7.12 1.20 -13.09
N HIS A 107 6.14 1.66 -13.86
CA HIS A 107 6.41 2.31 -15.14
C HIS A 107 6.07 3.80 -15.05
N ILE A 108 6.92 4.63 -15.66
CA ILE A 108 6.73 6.07 -15.80
C ILE A 108 6.87 6.40 -17.27
N GLY A 109 5.80 6.93 -17.85
CA GLY A 109 5.67 7.08 -19.29
C GLY A 109 5.23 5.79 -19.98
N ASN A 110 4.35 5.91 -20.97
CA ASN A 110 3.84 4.82 -21.79
C ASN A 110 3.31 5.36 -23.10
N VAL A 111 2.65 4.52 -23.93
CA VAL A 111 2.09 4.90 -25.22
C VAL A 111 1.13 6.08 -25.07
N GLY A 112 1.64 7.25 -25.41
CA GLY A 112 0.89 8.48 -25.48
C GLY A 112 0.77 9.30 -24.20
N TYR A 113 1.34 8.87 -23.03
CA TYR A 113 0.96 9.48 -21.75
C TYR A 113 2.07 9.56 -20.71
N LYS A 114 1.88 10.50 -19.82
CA LYS A 114 2.70 10.91 -18.69
C LYS A 114 2.24 10.17 -17.44
N GLU A 115 2.21 8.84 -17.53
CA GLU A 115 1.53 7.97 -16.57
C GLU A 115 2.49 7.36 -15.56
N LEU A 116 1.95 7.08 -14.38
CA LEU A 116 2.56 6.27 -13.34
C LEU A 116 1.66 5.06 -13.07
N GLY A 117 2.21 3.86 -13.15
CA GLY A 117 1.46 2.64 -12.84
C GLY A 117 2.36 1.52 -12.36
N LEU A 118 1.76 0.45 -11.86
CA LEU A 118 2.45 -0.77 -11.44
C LEU A 118 2.04 -1.93 -12.32
N LYS A 119 3.01 -2.68 -12.82
CA LYS A 119 2.82 -3.86 -13.67
C LYS A 119 3.50 -5.08 -13.07
N HIS A 120 3.01 -6.26 -13.48
CA HIS A 120 3.69 -7.52 -13.21
C HIS A 120 4.05 -8.24 -14.50
N HIS A 121 4.66 -9.42 -14.37
CA HIS A 121 5.03 -10.31 -15.46
C HIS A 121 4.04 -10.29 -16.64
N GLY A 122 4.57 -10.25 -17.87
CA GLY A 122 3.74 -10.18 -19.08
C GLY A 122 3.16 -8.79 -19.40
N ASN A 123 3.67 -7.72 -18.78
CA ASN A 123 3.19 -6.34 -18.96
C ASN A 123 1.72 -6.11 -18.56
N THR A 124 1.18 -6.95 -17.69
CA THR A 124 -0.19 -6.80 -17.19
C THR A 124 -0.22 -5.74 -16.10
N ASP A 125 -1.16 -4.82 -16.18
CA ASP A 125 -1.36 -3.81 -15.15
C ASP A 125 -1.88 -4.46 -13.87
N LEU A 126 -1.15 -4.26 -12.78
CA LEU A 126 -1.62 -4.49 -11.42
C LEU A 126 -2.40 -3.28 -10.93
N ILE A 127 -1.78 -2.11 -11.08
CA ILE A 127 -2.40 -0.83 -10.75
C ILE A 127 -2.31 0.01 -12.02
N SER A 128 -3.47 0.19 -12.66
CA SER A 128 -3.58 1.02 -13.86
C SER A 128 -3.40 2.49 -13.50
N PRO A 129 -2.72 3.27 -14.35
CA PRO A 129 -2.55 4.70 -14.14
C PRO A 129 -3.88 5.43 -13.99
N GLN A 130 -3.96 6.30 -12.97
CA GLN A 130 -5.10 7.17 -12.73
C GLN A 130 -4.72 8.65 -12.90
N THR A 131 -3.43 8.96 -12.81
CA THR A 131 -2.91 10.32 -12.78
C THR A 131 -2.08 10.62 -14.02
N GLU A 132 -2.36 11.74 -14.69
CA GLU A 132 -1.53 12.35 -15.72
C GLU A 132 -0.77 13.54 -15.13
N PHE A 133 0.53 13.63 -15.47
CA PHE A 133 1.36 14.77 -15.09
C PHE A 133 1.51 15.74 -16.27
N GLU A 134 1.12 16.99 -16.08
CA GLU A 134 1.11 17.98 -17.14
C GLU A 134 2.26 18.99 -17.06
N ALA A 135 2.74 19.29 -15.85
CA ALA A 135 3.77 20.29 -15.62
C ALA A 135 5.17 19.65 -15.57
N PHE A 136 6.12 20.25 -16.29
CA PHE A 136 7.54 19.83 -16.32
C PHE A 136 8.44 21.08 -16.31
N PRO A 137 9.66 21.02 -15.71
CA PRO A 137 10.24 19.86 -15.04
C PRO A 137 9.42 19.41 -13.82
N LEU A 138 9.49 18.12 -13.49
CA LEU A 138 8.74 17.52 -12.40
C LEU A 138 9.67 16.68 -11.53
N LEU A 139 9.60 16.86 -10.21
CA LEU A 139 10.10 15.92 -9.22
C LEU A 139 8.94 15.09 -8.70
N LEU A 140 9.03 13.79 -8.93
CA LEU A 140 8.02 12.80 -8.53
C LEU A 140 8.61 11.89 -7.45
N HIS A 141 8.05 11.94 -6.25
CA HIS A 141 8.35 10.99 -5.18
C HIS A 141 7.42 9.79 -5.30
N VAL A 142 7.98 8.63 -5.49
CA VAL A 142 7.24 7.37 -5.65
C VAL A 142 7.41 6.52 -4.40
N LYS A 143 6.33 5.94 -3.92
CA LYS A 143 6.34 4.96 -2.85
C LYS A 143 5.50 3.75 -3.26
N VAL A 144 6.07 2.55 -3.11
CA VAL A 144 5.37 1.27 -3.27
C VAL A 144 5.47 0.51 -1.96
N THR A 145 4.38 -0.12 -1.56
CA THR A 145 4.39 -1.08 -0.44
C THR A 145 3.90 -2.43 -0.90
N LEU A 146 4.50 -3.48 -0.36
CA LEU A 146 4.02 -4.84 -0.38
C LEU A 146 3.71 -5.25 1.05
N GLU A 147 2.55 -5.86 1.27
CA GLU A 147 2.07 -6.34 2.55
C GLU A 147 1.63 -7.79 2.41
N ASP A 148 2.03 -8.64 3.35
CA ASP A 148 1.68 -10.06 3.42
C ASP A 148 1.95 -10.84 2.10
N HIS A 149 3.04 -10.54 1.38
CA HIS A 149 3.39 -11.12 0.07
C HIS A 149 2.35 -10.92 -1.05
N GLU A 150 1.27 -10.21 -0.84
CA GLU A 150 0.20 -10.15 -1.84
C GLU A 150 -0.40 -8.77 -2.10
N ARG A 151 -0.43 -7.88 -1.12
CA ARG A 151 -1.08 -6.57 -1.27
C ARG A 151 -0.09 -5.52 -1.70
N TRP A 152 -0.24 -5.06 -2.92
CA TRP A 152 0.56 -4.00 -3.52
C TRP A 152 -0.18 -2.68 -3.45
N ASN A 153 0.49 -1.61 -3.01
CA ASN A 153 -0.04 -0.25 -3.04
C ASN A 153 0.98 0.67 -3.71
N LEU A 154 0.51 1.53 -4.58
CA LEU A 154 1.31 2.55 -5.27
C LEU A 154 0.87 3.94 -4.84
N TYR A 155 1.85 4.76 -4.46
CA TYR A 155 1.63 6.14 -4.04
C TYR A 155 2.61 7.06 -4.76
N TYR A 156 2.21 8.31 -4.92
CA TYR A 156 3.08 9.36 -5.40
C TYR A 156 2.89 10.66 -4.64
N LYS A 157 3.87 11.54 -4.75
CA LYS A 157 3.83 12.93 -4.28
C LYS A 157 4.68 13.79 -5.21
N THR A 158 4.26 15.02 -5.43
CA THR A 158 5.08 16.08 -6.05
C THR A 158 5.47 17.09 -4.98
N ASP A 159 6.41 17.99 -5.28
CA ASP A 159 6.84 19.04 -4.34
C ASP A 159 5.71 19.97 -3.90
N GLU A 160 4.68 20.13 -4.72
CA GLU A 160 3.52 20.97 -4.41
C GLU A 160 2.54 20.29 -3.44
N MET A 161 2.69 18.97 -3.20
CA MET A 161 1.77 18.20 -2.39
C MET A 161 2.27 18.06 -0.96
N THR A 162 1.39 18.19 0.02
CA THR A 162 1.72 18.05 1.46
C THR A 162 1.89 16.58 1.90
N GLY A 163 1.39 15.61 1.12
CA GLY A 163 1.44 14.20 1.45
C GLY A 163 1.32 13.29 0.23
N TYR A 164 1.59 12.01 0.42
CA TYR A 164 1.42 11.02 -0.63
C TYR A 164 -0.06 10.84 -1.00
N ARG A 165 -0.30 10.68 -2.29
CA ARG A 165 -1.60 10.31 -2.87
C ARG A 165 -1.53 8.87 -3.36
N SER A 166 -2.59 8.11 -3.12
CA SER A 166 -2.69 6.75 -3.65
C SER A 166 -3.00 6.79 -5.15
N GLU A 167 -2.24 6.03 -5.93
CA GLU A 167 -2.53 5.71 -7.32
C GLU A 167 -3.40 4.45 -7.44
N GLY A 168 -3.35 3.58 -6.42
CA GLY A 168 -4.20 2.40 -6.34
C GLY A 168 -3.62 1.31 -5.45
N SER A 169 -4.39 0.21 -5.34
CA SER A 169 -4.03 -1.01 -4.62
C SER A 169 -4.47 -2.23 -5.43
N ALA A 170 -3.69 -3.32 -5.36
CA ALA A 170 -4.01 -4.58 -6.03
C ALA A 170 -3.55 -5.77 -5.21
N LEU A 171 -4.21 -6.91 -5.39
CA LEU A 171 -3.78 -8.19 -4.83
C LEU A 171 -3.08 -9.00 -5.92
N PHE A 172 -1.84 -9.33 -5.65
CA PHE A 172 -1.04 -10.20 -6.49
C PHE A 172 -0.01 -10.92 -5.62
N ALA A 173 -0.24 -12.22 -5.40
CA ALA A 173 0.64 -13.04 -4.56
C ALA A 173 2.02 -13.21 -5.20
N THR A 174 3.05 -12.94 -4.42
CA THR A 174 4.45 -13.20 -4.76
C THR A 174 4.90 -14.54 -4.19
N ASP A 175 5.96 -15.12 -4.76
CA ASP A 175 6.50 -16.39 -4.30
C ASP A 175 7.26 -16.19 -2.98
N GLU A 176 6.78 -16.82 -1.91
CA GLU A 176 7.39 -16.78 -0.58
C GLU A 176 8.81 -17.38 -0.52
N SER A 177 9.18 -18.21 -1.51
CA SER A 177 10.47 -18.88 -1.53
C SER A 177 11.64 -17.97 -1.93
N VAL A 178 11.37 -16.76 -2.35
CA VAL A 178 12.38 -15.86 -2.90
C VAL A 178 12.99 -15.00 -1.81
N GLY A 179 14.24 -15.30 -1.45
CA GLY A 179 14.99 -14.54 -0.45
C GLY A 179 15.82 -13.37 -1.00
N LYS A 180 16.06 -13.33 -2.33
CA LYS A 180 16.90 -12.33 -2.99
C LYS A 180 16.38 -11.97 -4.37
N GLY A 181 16.56 -10.73 -4.74
CA GLY A 181 16.21 -10.19 -6.05
C GLY A 181 17.03 -8.95 -6.38
N ASN A 182 16.65 -8.26 -7.43
CA ASN A 182 17.32 -7.05 -7.86
C ASN A 182 16.32 -5.90 -7.99
N LEU A 183 16.67 -4.75 -7.41
CA LEU A 183 16.13 -3.47 -7.84
C LEU A 183 16.82 -3.08 -9.14
N ILE A 184 16.07 -2.78 -10.22
CA ILE A 184 16.67 -2.40 -11.50
C ILE A 184 15.96 -1.16 -12.04
N PHE A 185 16.73 -0.15 -12.41
CA PHE A 185 16.29 0.99 -13.19
C PHE A 185 16.59 0.75 -14.65
N THR A 186 15.58 0.78 -15.51
CA THR A 186 15.72 0.65 -16.96
C THR A 186 15.22 1.91 -17.66
N PHE A 187 16.15 2.61 -18.26
CA PHE A 187 15.92 3.86 -18.98
C PHE A 187 15.75 3.56 -20.47
N TYR A 188 14.60 3.92 -21.02
CA TYR A 188 14.36 3.95 -22.45
C TYR A 188 14.65 5.35 -22.95
N TYR A 189 15.46 5.48 -23.96
CA TYR A 189 15.93 6.76 -24.47
C TYR A 189 15.90 6.83 -26.02
N THR A 190 15.82 8.05 -26.53
CA THR A 190 16.00 8.33 -27.95
C THR A 190 17.34 8.99 -28.20
N LYS A 191 17.79 9.02 -29.49
CA LYS A 191 19.01 9.70 -29.89
C LYS A 191 19.09 11.15 -29.42
N THR A 192 17.96 11.85 -29.33
CA THR A 192 17.90 13.28 -29.01
C THR A 192 17.54 13.58 -27.54
N LEU A 193 17.25 12.54 -26.75
CA LEU A 193 16.83 12.69 -25.39
C LEU A 193 17.23 11.46 -24.57
N SER A 194 18.43 11.49 -24.02
CA SER A 194 18.97 10.44 -23.14
C SER A 194 18.98 10.83 -21.66
N ASP A 195 18.88 12.10 -21.37
CA ASP A 195 18.99 12.72 -20.04
C ASP A 195 17.64 13.09 -19.42
N LEU A 196 16.54 12.53 -19.95
CA LEU A 196 15.18 12.87 -19.51
C LEU A 196 14.96 12.60 -18.03
N PHE A 197 15.45 11.46 -17.54
CA PHE A 197 15.24 11.00 -16.18
C PHE A 197 16.53 11.07 -15.37
N SER A 198 16.40 11.45 -14.11
CA SER A 198 17.40 11.18 -13.09
C SER A 198 16.72 10.67 -11.81
N ILE A 199 17.43 9.83 -11.05
CA ILE A 199 16.95 9.11 -9.87
C ILE A 199 17.68 9.60 -8.65
N ASP A 200 16.97 9.73 -7.54
CA ASP A 200 17.51 10.11 -6.25
C ASP A 200 16.79 9.43 -5.09
N ASN A 201 17.32 9.55 -3.88
CA ASN A 201 16.69 9.17 -2.62
C ASN A 201 16.10 7.75 -2.63
N VAL A 202 16.85 6.79 -3.17
CA VAL A 202 16.41 5.39 -3.25
C VAL A 202 16.48 4.75 -1.87
N ARG A 203 15.34 4.35 -1.34
CA ARG A 203 15.22 3.73 -0.03
C ARG A 203 14.40 2.46 -0.11
N ILE A 204 14.93 1.36 0.43
CA ILE A 204 14.22 0.09 0.54
C ILE A 204 14.23 -0.34 2.00
N LEU A 205 13.04 -0.58 2.52
CA LEU A 205 12.80 -0.98 3.90
C LEU A 205 12.16 -2.37 3.91
N ASN A 206 12.70 -3.27 4.73
CA ASN A 206 11.94 -4.41 5.19
C ASN A 206 10.99 -3.88 6.28
N ARG A 207 9.71 -3.90 5.99
CA ARG A 207 8.70 -3.69 7.01
C ARG A 207 8.61 -5.01 7.76
N VAL A 208 9.38 -5.17 8.81
CA VAL A 208 9.01 -6.19 9.81
C VAL A 208 7.67 -5.71 10.32
N THR A 209 6.62 -6.47 10.09
CA THR A 209 5.36 -6.31 10.80
C THR A 209 5.63 -6.66 12.27
N GLU A 210 6.35 -5.81 12.99
CA GLU A 210 5.95 -5.62 14.36
C GLU A 210 4.52 -5.10 14.22
N THR A 211 3.56 -5.88 14.69
CA THR A 211 2.21 -5.39 14.97
C THR A 211 2.39 -3.95 15.40
N PRO A 212 1.87 -2.94 14.68
CA PRO A 212 2.06 -1.59 15.09
C PRO A 212 1.61 -1.56 16.53
N LEU A 213 2.53 -1.32 17.46
CA LEU A 213 2.16 -0.70 18.70
C LEU A 213 1.63 0.63 18.20
N GLU A 214 0.32 0.64 17.97
CA GLU A 214 -0.44 1.84 17.70
C GLU A 214 0.09 2.85 18.70
N PRO A 215 0.65 4.01 18.26
CA PRO A 215 1.06 5.01 19.22
C PRO A 215 -0.17 5.17 20.09
N GLU A 216 -0.03 4.91 21.40
CA GLU A 216 -1.08 5.23 22.36
C GLU A 216 -1.37 6.71 22.18
N ILE A 217 -2.33 6.99 21.28
CA ILE A 217 -2.93 8.31 21.18
C ILE A 217 -3.60 8.45 22.55
N PRO A 218 -3.17 9.38 23.38
CA PRO A 218 -3.76 9.52 24.71
C PRO A 218 -5.26 9.67 24.51
N ASP A 219 -6.01 8.65 24.91
CA ASP A 219 -7.45 8.56 25.08
C ASP A 219 -8.28 9.63 24.35
N LYS A 220 -8.36 9.52 23.01
CA LYS A 220 -9.57 9.95 22.37
C LYS A 220 -10.60 8.89 22.79
N PRO A 221 -11.68 9.22 23.47
CA PRO A 221 -12.65 8.23 23.91
C PRO A 221 -13.08 7.44 22.68
N GLU A 222 -12.73 6.16 22.66
CA GLU A 222 -13.11 5.26 21.58
C GLU A 222 -14.63 5.23 21.54
N ILE A 223 -15.20 5.78 20.49
CA ILE A 223 -16.65 5.75 20.28
C ILE A 223 -16.97 4.33 19.86
N LEU A 224 -17.52 3.56 20.80
CA LEU A 224 -18.06 2.23 20.49
C LEU A 224 -19.22 2.39 19.49
N PRO A 225 -19.33 1.48 18.51
CA PRO A 225 -20.48 1.47 17.62
C PRO A 225 -21.79 1.40 18.41
N ASN A 226 -22.75 2.22 18.03
CA ASN A 226 -24.11 2.14 18.58
C ASN A 226 -25.05 1.60 17.51
N LEU A 227 -25.98 0.75 17.93
CA LEU A 227 -27.07 0.33 17.07
C LEU A 227 -28.02 1.52 16.83
N ILE A 228 -28.24 1.85 15.55
CA ILE A 228 -29.14 2.93 15.13
C ILE A 228 -30.54 2.39 14.89
N GLU A 229 -30.63 1.24 14.21
CA GLU A 229 -31.89 0.74 13.69
C GLU A 229 -31.83 -0.77 13.46
N VAL A 230 -32.98 -1.42 13.64
CA VAL A 230 -33.22 -2.81 13.24
C VAL A 230 -34.43 -2.86 12.34
N GLU A 231 -34.27 -3.30 11.12
CA GLU A 231 -35.32 -3.39 10.13
C GLU A 231 -35.58 -4.83 9.68
N PRO A 232 -36.84 -5.26 9.51
CA PRO A 232 -37.13 -6.51 8.85
C PRO A 232 -36.96 -6.38 7.33
N PHE A 233 -35.95 -7.07 6.77
CA PHE A 233 -35.77 -7.16 5.33
C PHE A 233 -36.72 -8.22 4.72
N SER A 234 -36.99 -9.28 5.47
CA SER A 234 -37.95 -10.32 5.11
C SER A 234 -38.49 -11.01 6.36
N ALA A 235 -39.42 -11.94 6.21
CA ALA A 235 -39.95 -12.72 7.36
C ALA A 235 -38.88 -13.53 8.12
N SER A 236 -37.71 -13.73 7.56
CA SER A 236 -36.59 -14.48 8.18
C SER A 236 -35.27 -13.76 8.14
N ASN A 237 -35.24 -12.47 7.82
CA ASN A 237 -34.02 -11.69 7.75
C ASN A 237 -34.23 -10.31 8.39
N LEU A 238 -33.28 -9.91 9.25
CA LEU A 238 -33.18 -8.59 9.84
C LEU A 238 -31.91 -7.87 9.38
N LEU A 239 -32.01 -6.57 9.19
CA LEU A 239 -30.88 -5.67 9.00
C LEU A 239 -30.66 -4.88 10.29
N PHE A 240 -29.43 -4.89 10.77
CA PHE A 240 -28.95 -4.08 11.89
C PHE A 240 -28.03 -2.99 11.35
N SER A 241 -28.38 -1.74 11.57
CA SER A 241 -27.61 -0.58 11.16
C SER A 241 -26.91 0.07 12.34
N PHE A 242 -25.61 0.33 12.21
CA PHE A 242 -24.74 0.92 13.23
C PHE A 242 -24.20 2.29 12.79
N ASP A 243 -23.92 3.18 13.74
CA ASP A 243 -23.31 4.48 13.48
C ASP A 243 -21.82 4.39 13.06
N SER A 244 -21.18 3.30 13.42
CA SER A 244 -19.74 3.04 13.15
C SER A 244 -19.54 1.59 12.70
N PRO A 245 -18.42 1.28 12.01
CA PRO A 245 -18.12 -0.08 11.55
C PRO A 245 -18.02 -1.10 12.68
N VAL A 246 -18.52 -2.32 12.44
CA VAL A 246 -18.55 -3.43 13.40
C VAL A 246 -17.80 -4.67 12.90
N ASP A 247 -17.24 -5.43 13.83
CA ASP A 247 -16.73 -6.77 13.63
C ASP A 247 -17.73 -7.79 14.21
N ILE A 248 -18.16 -8.72 13.37
CA ILE A 248 -19.16 -9.74 13.71
C ILE A 248 -18.56 -11.14 13.85
N SER A 249 -17.24 -11.28 13.88
CA SER A 249 -16.56 -12.59 13.90
C SER A 249 -17.03 -13.51 15.03
N ASP A 250 -17.33 -12.94 16.19
CA ASP A 250 -17.82 -13.66 17.38
C ASP A 250 -19.27 -13.31 17.72
N ALA A 251 -19.97 -12.58 16.86
CA ALA A 251 -21.30 -12.09 17.14
C ALA A 251 -22.38 -13.19 17.03
N VAL A 252 -23.26 -13.23 18.00
CA VAL A 252 -24.47 -14.07 18.00
C VAL A 252 -25.67 -13.15 18.07
N PHE A 253 -26.60 -13.30 17.12
CA PHE A 253 -27.88 -12.59 17.08
C PHE A 253 -29.02 -13.57 17.42
N ASN A 254 -29.91 -13.16 18.29
CA ASN A 254 -31.03 -13.97 18.76
C ASN A 254 -32.33 -13.19 18.67
N ILE A 255 -33.42 -13.88 18.31
CA ILE A 255 -34.80 -13.40 18.43
C ILE A 255 -35.56 -14.30 19.38
N SER A 256 -36.20 -13.71 20.39
CA SER A 256 -37.05 -14.46 21.32
C SER A 256 -38.10 -15.30 20.57
N THR A 257 -38.27 -16.54 20.96
CA THR A 257 -39.18 -17.54 20.36
C THR A 257 -38.77 -18.07 18.98
N ILE A 258 -37.86 -17.42 18.27
CA ILE A 258 -37.36 -17.87 16.98
C ILE A 258 -36.00 -18.61 17.13
N GLY A 259 -35.15 -18.15 18.04
CA GLY A 259 -33.83 -18.71 18.33
C GLY A 259 -32.67 -17.90 17.71
N ASP A 260 -31.50 -18.48 17.75
CA ASP A 260 -30.29 -17.85 17.24
C ASP A 260 -30.32 -17.70 15.71
N ALA A 261 -29.59 -16.73 15.23
CA ALA A 261 -29.40 -16.55 13.79
C ALA A 261 -28.80 -17.80 13.17
N TYR A 262 -29.42 -18.26 12.10
CA TYR A 262 -28.93 -19.39 11.33
C TYR A 262 -27.72 -18.94 10.46
N THR A 263 -26.57 -19.56 10.76
CA THR A 263 -25.36 -19.61 9.94
C THR A 263 -24.77 -18.32 9.49
N LYS A 264 -24.56 -17.38 9.51
CA LYS A 264 -23.74 -16.24 9.01
C LYS A 264 -24.57 -15.00 8.84
N SER A 265 -24.38 -14.16 9.79
CA SER A 265 -24.58 -12.75 9.59
C SER A 265 -23.55 -12.28 8.56
N TYR A 266 -24.00 -11.46 7.63
CA TYR A 266 -23.13 -10.83 6.62
C TYR A 266 -23.02 -9.36 6.96
N VAL A 267 -21.80 -8.85 6.96
CA VAL A 267 -21.57 -7.42 7.08
C VAL A 267 -21.40 -6.81 5.70
N ASP A 268 -21.95 -5.63 5.49
CA ASP A 268 -21.70 -4.85 4.28
C ASP A 268 -20.19 -4.61 4.10
N THR A 269 -19.68 -4.90 2.91
CA THR A 269 -18.23 -4.87 2.62
C THR A 269 -17.67 -3.46 2.54
N ASP A 270 -18.48 -2.49 2.16
CA ASP A 270 -18.01 -1.13 1.91
C ASP A 270 -17.93 -0.30 3.18
N THR A 271 -19.00 -0.32 3.97
CA THR A 271 -19.09 0.51 5.20
C THR A 271 -18.87 -0.26 6.47
N LYS A 272 -19.10 -1.59 6.46
CA LYS A 272 -19.13 -2.47 7.62
C LYS A 272 -20.09 -2.01 8.73
N ARG A 273 -21.11 -1.25 8.36
CA ARG A 273 -22.10 -0.68 9.28
C ARG A 273 -23.45 -1.37 9.26
N VAL A 274 -23.71 -2.17 8.25
CA VAL A 274 -24.99 -2.90 8.10
C VAL A 274 -24.71 -4.39 8.20
N VAL A 275 -25.40 -5.04 9.14
CA VAL A 275 -25.32 -6.49 9.36
C VAL A 275 -26.63 -7.11 8.96
N SER A 276 -26.59 -8.04 8.01
CA SER A 276 -27.74 -8.83 7.60
C SER A 276 -27.71 -10.19 8.29
N THR A 277 -28.77 -10.53 9.03
CA THR A 277 -28.87 -11.77 9.81
C THR A 277 -30.05 -12.61 9.35
N PHE A 278 -29.86 -13.93 9.26
CA PHE A 278 -30.87 -14.88 8.82
C PHE A 278 -31.25 -15.84 9.93
N PHE A 279 -32.54 -16.15 10.03
CA PHE A 279 -33.13 -17.05 11.03
C PHE A 279 -33.85 -18.20 10.34
N GLU A 280 -33.82 -19.41 10.95
CA GLU A 280 -34.51 -20.59 10.39
C GLU A 280 -36.05 -20.43 10.42
N LYS A 281 -36.55 -19.89 11.52
CA LYS A 281 -37.98 -19.68 11.70
C LYS A 281 -38.38 -18.31 11.20
N LYS A 282 -39.54 -18.23 10.56
CA LYS A 282 -40.11 -16.98 10.08
C LYS A 282 -40.74 -16.19 11.19
N MET A 283 -40.51 -14.90 11.20
CA MET A 283 -41.29 -13.95 12.01
C MET A 283 -42.74 -13.90 11.49
N GLN A 284 -43.66 -13.74 12.39
CA GLN A 284 -45.09 -13.59 12.08
C GLN A 284 -45.47 -12.11 12.11
N THR A 285 -46.45 -11.75 11.29
CA THR A 285 -47.06 -10.41 11.33
C THR A 285 -47.83 -10.25 12.64
N ASP A 286 -47.88 -9.03 13.16
CA ASP A 286 -48.58 -8.65 14.37
C ASP A 286 -48.06 -9.29 15.67
N CYS A 287 -46.79 -9.75 15.67
CA CYS A 287 -46.11 -10.26 16.85
C CYS A 287 -44.98 -9.30 17.26
N SER A 288 -44.81 -9.13 18.58
CA SER A 288 -43.63 -8.42 19.11
C SER A 288 -42.53 -9.44 19.41
N TYR A 289 -41.30 -9.08 19.07
CA TYR A 289 -40.13 -9.90 19.28
C TYR A 289 -39.08 -9.13 20.08
N THR A 290 -38.43 -9.79 21.00
CA THR A 290 -37.23 -9.26 21.63
C THR A 290 -36.03 -9.73 20.85
N ILE A 291 -35.19 -8.80 20.46
CA ILE A 291 -33.96 -9.03 19.69
C ILE A 291 -32.78 -8.80 20.62
N SER A 292 -31.82 -9.68 20.61
CA SER A 292 -30.56 -9.51 21.35
C SER A 292 -29.38 -9.89 20.52
N TYR A 293 -28.25 -9.29 20.82
CA TYR A 293 -26.95 -9.69 20.26
C TYR A 293 -25.88 -9.70 21.34
N THR A 294 -24.88 -10.57 21.15
CA THR A 294 -23.74 -10.71 22.03
C THR A 294 -22.48 -10.86 21.17
N GLY A 295 -21.30 -10.57 21.71
CA GLY A 295 -20.02 -10.78 21.05
C GLY A 295 -19.70 -9.82 19.88
N LEU A 296 -20.49 -8.76 19.67
CA LEU A 296 -20.19 -7.69 18.73
C LEU A 296 -18.99 -6.86 19.22
N LYS A 297 -18.13 -6.49 18.29
CA LYS A 297 -16.92 -5.69 18.58
C LYS A 297 -16.82 -4.49 17.64
N SER A 298 -16.12 -3.46 18.09
CA SER A 298 -15.58 -2.45 17.17
C SER A 298 -14.48 -3.07 16.26
N LEU A 299 -14.11 -2.42 15.18
CA LEU A 299 -12.98 -2.90 14.33
C LEU A 299 -11.64 -2.94 15.08
N SER A 300 -11.51 -2.22 16.21
CA SER A 300 -10.35 -2.30 17.10
C SER A 300 -10.39 -3.53 18.04
N GLY A 301 -11.46 -4.34 17.97
CA GLY A 301 -11.63 -5.55 18.78
C GLY A 301 -12.25 -5.32 20.16
N LYS A 302 -12.64 -4.08 20.51
CA LYS A 302 -13.28 -3.79 21.79
C LYS A 302 -14.74 -4.25 21.79
N ALA A 303 -15.11 -5.04 22.78
CA ALA A 303 -16.47 -5.57 22.92
C ALA A 303 -17.49 -4.43 23.12
N MET A 304 -18.59 -4.51 22.37
CA MET A 304 -19.77 -3.69 22.62
C MET A 304 -20.54 -4.27 23.82
N GLN A 305 -21.37 -3.42 24.46
CA GLN A 305 -22.29 -3.94 25.45
C GLN A 305 -23.35 -4.80 24.77
N ASP A 306 -23.64 -5.95 25.38
CA ASP A 306 -24.73 -6.80 24.93
C ASP A 306 -26.06 -6.03 25.09
N GLU A 307 -26.83 -5.97 24.01
CA GLU A 307 -28.12 -5.27 24.04
C GLU A 307 -29.30 -6.23 23.87
N CYS A 308 -30.41 -5.87 24.50
CA CYS A 308 -31.68 -6.53 24.37
C CYS A 308 -32.73 -5.44 24.00
N LEU A 309 -33.30 -5.53 22.81
CA LEU A 309 -34.26 -4.59 22.21
C LEU A 309 -35.68 -5.17 22.21
#